data_6f6b9ee9ce94a8d83b8b49123ae61161
#
_entry.id   6f6b9ee9ce94a8d83b8b49123ae61161
#
_cell.length_a   1.000
_cell.length_b   1.000
_cell.length_c   1.000
_cell.angle_alpha   90.00
_cell.angle_beta   90.00
_cell.angle_gamma   90.00
#
_symmetry.space_group_name_H-M   'P 1'
#
loop_
_entity.id
_entity.type
_entity.pdbx_description
1 polymer ?
#
loop_
_entity_poly.entity_id
_entity_poly.type
_entity_poly.pdbx_seq_one_letter_code
_entity_poly.pdbx_strand_id
1 'polypeptide(L)'
;KGLDASLRKASADDYDRRVAPATEAPRHIGNCYTASVFFGLVSLVASKDLEGKRVLLFSYGSGAVASMYVLKGRSGKIALSSIRSTVDLSARLSKRVERSAAEFAGACDAREAAYGAAPLEPSGGVPLAAGAFFLRGVDAKHRREYGRMA
;
A
#
# COMPACT_ATOMS: atom_id res chain seq x y z
N LYS A 1 -30.30 -21.00 -8.25
CA LYS A 1 -31.13 -19.86 -8.70
C LYS A 1 -30.30 -18.60 -8.56
N GLY A 2 -30.09 -17.82 -9.65
CA GLY A 2 -29.33 -16.56 -9.60
C GLY A 2 -30.08 -15.48 -8.80
N LEU A 3 -29.33 -14.53 -8.25
CA LEU A 3 -29.90 -13.33 -7.64
C LEU A 3 -30.76 -12.56 -8.65
N ASP A 4 -31.91 -12.08 -8.18
CA ASP A 4 -32.77 -11.20 -8.94
C ASP A 4 -32.00 -9.94 -9.45
N ALA A 5 -32.36 -9.40 -10.59
CA ALA A 5 -31.70 -8.24 -11.21
C ALA A 5 -31.76 -6.99 -10.31
N SER A 6 -32.83 -6.80 -9.57
CA SER A 6 -32.98 -5.70 -8.61
C SER A 6 -31.98 -5.82 -7.45
N LEU A 7 -31.79 -7.02 -6.92
CA LEU A 7 -30.82 -7.28 -5.84
C LEU A 7 -29.38 -7.15 -6.33
N ARG A 8 -29.09 -7.57 -7.58
CA ARG A 8 -27.78 -7.38 -8.18
C ARG A 8 -27.44 -5.90 -8.31
N LYS A 9 -28.39 -5.10 -8.80
CA LYS A 9 -28.20 -3.66 -8.92
C LYS A 9 -28.00 -3.00 -7.56
N ALA A 10 -28.84 -3.30 -6.59
CA ALA A 10 -28.73 -2.75 -5.24
C ALA A 10 -27.37 -3.12 -4.58
N SER A 11 -26.90 -4.34 -4.80
CA SER A 11 -25.59 -4.80 -4.30
C SER A 11 -24.44 -4.09 -5.00
N ALA A 12 -24.52 -3.85 -6.32
CA ALA A 12 -23.52 -3.10 -7.07
C ALA A 12 -23.45 -1.64 -6.60
N ASP A 13 -24.60 -0.98 -6.48
CA ASP A 13 -24.70 0.41 -6.01
C ASP A 13 -24.14 0.56 -4.57
N ASP A 14 -24.38 -0.43 -3.72
CA ASP A 14 -23.84 -0.43 -2.35
C ASP A 14 -22.33 -0.68 -2.31
N TYR A 15 -21.83 -1.58 -3.16
CA TYR A 15 -20.40 -1.81 -3.35
C TYR A 15 -19.70 -0.54 -3.83
N ASP A 16 -20.20 0.12 -4.87
CA ASP A 16 -19.60 1.33 -5.45
C ASP A 16 -19.55 2.47 -4.44
N ARG A 17 -20.55 2.56 -3.60
CA ARG A 17 -20.62 3.58 -2.56
C ARG A 17 -19.70 3.31 -1.37
N ARG A 18 -19.64 2.06 -0.88
CA ARG A 18 -19.01 1.71 0.40
C ARG A 18 -17.64 1.07 0.27
N VAL A 19 -17.41 0.29 -0.77
CA VAL A 19 -16.22 -0.55 -0.92
C VAL A 19 -15.28 -0.04 -2.00
N ALA A 20 -15.80 0.28 -3.18
CA ALA A 20 -14.99 0.71 -4.32
C ALA A 20 -14.02 1.87 -3.99
N PRO A 21 -14.38 2.89 -3.19
CA PRO A 21 -13.45 3.95 -2.81
C PRO A 21 -12.21 3.47 -2.05
N ALA A 22 -12.28 2.32 -1.38
CA ALA A 22 -11.14 1.74 -0.69
C ALA A 22 -10.22 0.91 -1.59
N THR A 23 -10.57 0.71 -2.87
CA THR A 23 -9.83 -0.18 -3.77
C THR A 23 -8.80 0.52 -4.65
N GLU A 24 -8.72 1.83 -4.66
CA GLU A 24 -7.87 2.60 -5.57
C GLU A 24 -6.38 2.22 -5.45
N ALA A 25 -5.77 2.37 -4.29
CA ALA A 25 -4.38 2.00 -4.11
C ALA A 25 -4.12 0.50 -4.32
N PRO A 26 -4.93 -0.44 -3.78
CA PRO A 26 -4.77 -1.85 -4.05
C PRO A 26 -4.84 -2.23 -5.54
N ARG A 27 -5.71 -1.60 -6.33
CA ARG A 27 -5.80 -1.83 -7.79
C ARG A 27 -4.55 -1.40 -8.54
N HIS A 28 -3.87 -0.38 -8.07
CA HIS A 28 -2.67 0.16 -8.71
C HIS A 28 -1.35 -0.44 -8.20
N ILE A 29 -1.34 -0.97 -6.98
CA ILE A 29 -0.12 -1.45 -6.31
C ILE A 29 -0.10 -2.98 -6.25
N GLY A 30 -1.26 -3.62 -6.17
CA GLY A 30 -1.41 -5.05 -5.95
C GLY A 30 -1.40 -5.43 -4.47
N ASN A 31 -1.26 -6.73 -4.21
CA ASN A 31 -1.26 -7.26 -2.85
C ASN A 31 0.06 -6.94 -2.12
N CYS A 32 -0.05 -6.36 -0.95
CA CYS A 32 1.06 -6.09 -0.02
C CYS A 32 0.87 -6.81 1.32
N TYR A 33 0.22 -7.97 1.30
CA TYR A 33 -0.06 -8.79 2.48
C TYR A 33 -0.73 -7.98 3.60
N THR A 34 -0.19 -7.98 4.80
CA THR A 34 -0.73 -7.24 5.96
C THR A 34 -0.91 -5.74 5.69
N ALA A 35 -0.09 -5.14 4.82
CA ALA A 35 -0.21 -3.72 4.47
C ALA A 35 -1.43 -3.42 3.57
N SER A 36 -2.01 -4.41 2.89
CA SER A 36 -3.10 -4.21 1.94
C SER A 36 -4.34 -3.57 2.57
N VAL A 37 -4.70 -3.93 3.81
CA VAL A 37 -5.83 -3.33 4.52
C VAL A 37 -5.60 -1.83 4.78
N PHE A 38 -4.35 -1.45 5.06
CA PHE A 38 -3.99 -0.04 5.26
C PHE A 38 -3.95 0.75 3.95
N PHE A 39 -3.58 0.12 2.82
CA PHE A 39 -3.72 0.75 1.50
C PHE A 39 -5.18 1.01 1.14
N GLY A 40 -6.09 0.10 1.54
CA GLY A 40 -7.52 0.34 1.44
C GLY A 40 -7.96 1.55 2.27
N LEU A 41 -7.49 1.66 3.50
CA LEU A 41 -7.78 2.82 4.36
C LEU A 41 -7.22 4.12 3.77
N VAL A 42 -5.99 4.11 3.26
CA VAL A 42 -5.36 5.26 2.57
C VAL A 42 -6.21 5.72 1.38
N SER A 43 -6.67 4.79 0.53
CA SER A 43 -7.54 5.09 -0.60
C SER A 43 -8.83 5.76 -0.15
N LEU A 44 -9.45 5.24 0.90
CA LEU A 44 -10.70 5.76 1.44
C LEU A 44 -10.52 7.17 2.01
N VAL A 45 -9.44 7.42 2.76
CA VAL A 45 -9.10 8.76 3.29
C VAL A 45 -8.83 9.74 2.16
N ALA A 46 -8.17 9.30 1.08
CA ALA A 46 -7.87 10.15 -0.07
C ALA A 46 -9.14 10.57 -0.83
N SER A 47 -10.15 9.68 -0.92
CA SER A 47 -11.31 9.84 -1.81
C SER A 47 -12.59 10.29 -1.12
N LYS A 48 -12.73 10.12 0.19
CA LYS A 48 -13.98 10.37 0.93
C LYS A 48 -13.77 11.27 2.13
N ASP A 49 -14.78 12.08 2.42
CA ASP A 49 -14.87 12.73 3.74
C ASP A 49 -15.34 11.69 4.76
N LEU A 50 -14.49 11.46 5.75
CA LEU A 50 -14.71 10.47 6.81
C LEU A 50 -15.02 11.12 8.17
N GLU A 51 -15.19 12.43 8.24
CA GLU A 51 -15.50 13.10 9.49
C GLU A 51 -16.80 12.55 10.10
N GLY A 52 -16.72 12.11 11.34
CA GLY A 52 -17.82 11.49 12.04
C GLY A 52 -18.27 10.11 11.51
N LYS A 53 -17.74 9.65 10.39
CA LYS A 53 -18.09 8.36 9.79
C LYS A 53 -17.41 7.21 10.51
N ARG A 54 -18.04 6.03 10.44
CA ARG A 54 -17.45 4.76 10.89
C ARG A 54 -16.93 3.99 9.69
N VAL A 55 -15.72 3.49 9.81
CA VAL A 55 -15.05 2.66 8.79
C VAL A 55 -14.80 1.30 9.40
N LEU A 56 -15.41 0.26 8.81
CA LEU A 56 -15.15 -1.12 9.17
C LEU A 56 -13.90 -1.59 8.43
N LEU A 57 -12.91 -2.08 9.16
CA LEU A 57 -11.75 -2.76 8.62
C LEU A 57 -11.87 -4.25 8.91
N PHE A 58 -11.62 -5.04 7.86
CA PHE A 58 -11.58 -6.50 7.96
C PHE A 58 -10.31 -7.00 7.26
N SER A 59 -9.57 -7.86 7.93
CA SER A 59 -8.40 -8.52 7.36
C SER A 59 -8.44 -10.00 7.71
N TYR A 60 -8.12 -10.83 6.74
CA TYR A 60 -8.03 -12.28 6.88
C TYR A 60 -6.70 -12.77 6.31
N GLY A 61 -6.06 -13.70 7.00
CA GLY A 61 -4.83 -14.35 6.57
C GLY A 61 -4.97 -15.86 6.43
N SER A 62 -4.14 -16.47 5.57
CA SER A 62 -4.15 -17.90 5.28
C SER A 62 -3.82 -18.79 6.49
N GLY A 63 -3.32 -18.22 7.60
CA GLY A 63 -3.21 -18.89 8.91
C GLY A 63 -4.54 -19.07 9.64
N ALA A 64 -5.68 -18.90 8.94
CA ALA A 64 -7.05 -18.97 9.46
C ALA A 64 -7.32 -17.98 10.61
N VAL A 65 -6.65 -16.82 10.59
CA VAL A 65 -6.86 -15.73 11.54
C VAL A 65 -7.48 -14.54 10.82
N ALA A 66 -8.55 -14.00 11.38
CA ALA A 66 -9.22 -12.81 10.91
C ALA A 66 -9.25 -11.74 12.01
N SER A 67 -9.16 -10.50 11.62
CA SER A 67 -9.34 -9.35 12.50
C SER A 67 -10.38 -8.40 11.90
N MET A 68 -11.29 -7.93 12.74
CA MET A 68 -12.31 -6.96 12.35
C MET A 68 -12.40 -5.88 13.42
N TYR A 69 -12.34 -4.62 13.02
CA TYR A 69 -12.45 -3.49 13.94
C TYR A 69 -13.02 -2.26 13.24
N VAL A 70 -13.53 -1.34 14.02
CA VAL A 70 -14.15 -0.11 13.54
C VAL A 70 -13.30 1.08 13.93
N LEU A 71 -12.98 1.91 12.96
CA LEU A 71 -12.41 3.25 13.15
C LEU A 71 -13.52 4.29 13.04
N LYS A 72 -13.39 5.38 13.78
CA LYS A 72 -14.24 6.57 13.65
C LYS A 72 -13.39 7.75 13.20
N GLY A 73 -13.78 8.36 12.08
CA GLY A 73 -13.19 9.62 11.66
C GLY A 73 -13.43 10.71 12.71
N ARG A 74 -12.34 11.25 13.26
CA ARG A 74 -12.41 12.33 14.26
C ARG A 74 -12.48 13.69 13.58
N SER A 75 -13.29 14.57 14.12
CA SER A 75 -13.21 16.02 13.86
C SER A 75 -12.19 16.65 14.80
N GLY A 76 -11.49 17.70 14.39
CA GLY A 76 -10.63 18.48 15.26
C GLY A 76 -9.23 18.78 14.73
N LYS A 77 -8.26 19.06 15.63
CA LYS A 77 -6.94 19.68 15.33
C LYS A 77 -6.06 18.95 14.30
N ILE A 78 -6.22 17.64 14.15
CA ILE A 78 -5.60 16.89 13.05
C ILE A 78 -6.73 16.53 12.11
N ALA A 79 -7.06 17.46 11.23
CA ALA A 79 -8.10 17.24 10.23
C ALA A 79 -7.67 16.08 9.28
N LEU A 80 -8.63 15.30 8.85
CA LEU A 80 -8.44 14.27 7.80
C LEU A 80 -7.83 14.86 6.53
N SER A 81 -8.04 16.17 6.29
CA SER A 81 -7.38 16.95 5.22
C SER A 81 -5.84 16.94 5.35
N SER A 82 -5.29 17.05 6.55
CA SER A 82 -3.85 16.99 6.78
C SER A 82 -3.29 15.60 6.48
N ILE A 83 -4.01 14.55 6.86
CA ILE A 83 -3.64 13.17 6.49
C ILE A 83 -3.68 13.01 4.98
N ARG A 84 -4.73 13.49 4.33
CA ARG A 84 -4.92 13.43 2.88
C ARG A 84 -3.80 14.13 2.13
N SER A 85 -3.42 15.34 2.53
CA SER A 85 -2.32 16.09 1.91
C SER A 85 -0.95 15.43 2.13
N THR A 86 -0.71 14.83 3.29
CA THR A 86 0.53 14.10 3.59
C THR A 86 0.62 12.81 2.78
N VAL A 87 -0.47 12.09 2.64
CA VAL A 87 -0.53 10.85 1.85
C VAL A 87 -0.37 11.13 0.37
N ASP A 88 -1.06 12.14 -0.15
CA ASP A 88 -1.08 12.55 -1.57
C ASP A 88 -1.03 11.36 -2.54
N LEU A 89 -2.01 10.47 -2.41
CA LEU A 89 -2.05 9.20 -3.14
C LEU A 89 -1.96 9.41 -4.66
N SER A 90 -2.67 10.39 -5.19
CA SER A 90 -2.70 10.67 -6.63
C SER A 90 -1.32 11.07 -7.15
N ALA A 91 -0.64 12.01 -6.49
CA ALA A 91 0.70 12.43 -6.89
C ALA A 91 1.74 11.31 -6.73
N ARG A 92 1.58 10.43 -5.72
CA ARG A 92 2.46 9.26 -5.58
C ARG A 92 2.25 8.25 -6.70
N LEU A 93 1.01 7.97 -7.07
CA LEU A 93 0.68 7.05 -8.16
C LEU A 93 1.13 7.61 -9.52
N SER A 94 1.01 8.92 -9.76
CA SER A 94 1.45 9.55 -11.02
C SER A 94 2.97 9.55 -11.22
N LYS A 95 3.75 9.43 -10.15
CA LYS A 95 5.22 9.35 -10.20
C LYS A 95 5.75 7.96 -10.52
N ARG A 96 4.89 6.97 -10.72
CA ARG A 96 5.34 5.62 -11.10
C ARG A 96 5.97 5.66 -12.49
N VAL A 97 7.03 4.91 -12.65
CA VAL A 97 7.73 4.76 -13.93
C VAL A 97 7.36 3.40 -14.51
N GLU A 98 6.89 3.41 -15.74
CA GLU A 98 6.63 2.18 -16.50
C GLU A 98 7.95 1.44 -16.77
N ARG A 99 7.93 0.12 -16.62
CA ARG A 99 9.05 -0.78 -16.87
C ARG A 99 8.61 -1.91 -17.78
N SER A 100 9.51 -2.37 -18.63
CA SER A 100 9.28 -3.53 -19.47
C SER A 100 9.25 -4.82 -18.63
N ALA A 101 8.64 -5.87 -19.19
CA ALA A 101 8.66 -7.20 -18.58
C ALA A 101 10.09 -7.73 -18.38
N ALA A 102 11.00 -7.43 -19.31
CA ALA A 102 12.40 -7.82 -19.20
C ALA A 102 13.13 -7.11 -18.04
N GLU A 103 12.89 -5.82 -17.85
CA GLU A 103 13.44 -5.07 -16.70
C GLU A 103 12.89 -5.61 -15.38
N PHE A 104 11.60 -5.97 -15.35
CA PHE A 104 11.00 -6.59 -14.16
C PHE A 104 11.62 -7.95 -13.85
N ALA A 105 11.77 -8.82 -14.87
CA ALA A 105 12.42 -10.12 -14.71
C ALA A 105 13.87 -9.96 -14.22
N GLY A 106 14.64 -9.07 -14.84
CA GLY A 106 16.02 -8.79 -14.40
C GLY A 106 16.12 -8.28 -12.96
N ALA A 107 15.15 -7.50 -12.50
CA ALA A 107 15.10 -7.07 -11.10
C ALA A 107 14.79 -8.25 -10.14
N CYS A 108 13.94 -9.19 -10.55
CA CYS A 108 13.67 -10.42 -9.80
C CYS A 108 14.91 -11.31 -9.71
N ASP A 109 15.60 -11.51 -10.84
CA ASP A 109 16.83 -12.32 -10.91
C ASP A 109 17.95 -11.72 -10.04
N ALA A 110 18.12 -10.41 -10.10
CA ALA A 110 19.09 -9.70 -9.26
C ALA A 110 18.77 -9.83 -7.76
N ARG A 111 17.49 -9.80 -7.40
CA ARG A 111 17.05 -10.04 -6.02
C ARG A 111 17.30 -11.47 -5.58
N GLU A 112 17.04 -12.46 -6.44
CA GLU A 112 17.30 -13.86 -6.15
C GLU A 112 18.79 -14.11 -5.94
N ALA A 113 19.64 -13.60 -6.83
CA ALA A 113 21.08 -13.72 -6.74
C ALA A 113 21.65 -13.07 -5.44
N ALA A 114 21.05 -11.98 -4.97
CA ALA A 114 21.44 -11.29 -3.74
C ALA A 114 20.80 -11.87 -2.48
N TYR A 115 19.89 -12.84 -2.62
CA TYR A 115 19.16 -13.37 -1.47
C TYR A 115 20.08 -14.15 -0.52
N GLY A 116 20.14 -13.71 0.72
CA GLY A 116 20.99 -14.31 1.74
C GLY A 116 22.49 -14.05 1.58
N ALA A 117 22.90 -13.24 0.61
CA ALA A 117 24.31 -12.90 0.45
C ALA A 117 24.84 -12.07 1.63
N ALA A 118 26.02 -12.47 2.14
CA ALA A 118 26.75 -11.75 3.18
C ALA A 118 28.26 -12.07 3.06
N PRO A 119 29.13 -11.08 2.90
CA PRO A 119 28.79 -9.66 2.83
C PRO A 119 28.07 -9.28 1.54
N LEU A 120 27.28 -8.21 1.57
CA LEU A 120 26.60 -7.65 0.42
C LEU A 120 26.78 -6.13 0.38
N GLU A 121 27.26 -5.62 -0.73
CA GLU A 121 27.22 -4.20 -1.05
C GLU A 121 26.16 -4.01 -2.16
N PRO A 122 25.04 -3.32 -1.87
CA PRO A 122 24.01 -3.09 -2.89
C PRO A 122 24.58 -2.30 -4.06
N SER A 123 24.43 -2.82 -5.26
CA SER A 123 24.79 -2.14 -6.51
C SER A 123 23.56 -1.59 -7.19
N GLY A 124 23.71 -0.45 -7.87
CA GLY A 124 22.65 0.16 -8.67
C GLY A 124 22.06 1.39 -8.01
N GLY A 125 22.04 2.47 -8.78
CA GLY A 125 21.54 3.76 -8.33
C GLY A 125 20.10 4.00 -8.78
N VAL A 126 19.13 3.72 -7.92
CA VAL A 126 17.83 4.38 -8.09
C VAL A 126 17.95 5.74 -7.41
N PRO A 127 17.60 6.86 -8.08
CA PRO A 127 17.56 8.16 -7.43
C PRO A 127 16.62 8.11 -6.24
N LEU A 128 17.16 8.32 -5.05
CA LEU A 128 16.39 8.35 -3.82
C LEU A 128 16.03 9.80 -3.48
N ALA A 129 14.82 9.99 -2.97
CA ALA A 129 14.41 11.30 -2.47
C ALA A 129 15.22 11.70 -1.24
N ALA A 130 15.41 13.01 -1.02
CA ALA A 130 16.00 13.53 0.20
C ALA A 130 15.28 12.98 1.44
N GLY A 131 16.05 12.58 2.44
CA GLY A 131 15.55 11.95 3.66
C GLY A 131 15.18 10.47 3.56
N ALA A 132 15.22 9.85 2.36
CA ALA A 132 14.94 8.43 2.21
C ALA A 132 16.00 7.55 2.87
N PHE A 133 15.57 6.48 3.51
CA PHE A 133 16.47 5.46 4.03
C PHE A 133 16.79 4.43 2.95
N PHE A 134 18.02 3.96 2.93
CA PHE A 134 18.47 2.91 2.02
C PHE A 134 19.42 1.92 2.73
N LEU A 135 19.47 0.70 2.21
CA LEU A 135 20.44 -0.30 2.66
C LEU A 135 21.83 0.08 2.13
N ARG A 136 22.77 0.33 3.05
CA ARG A 136 24.16 0.63 2.72
C ARG A 136 24.97 -0.63 2.48
N GLY A 137 24.71 -1.66 3.28
CA GLY A 137 25.39 -2.94 3.16
C GLY A 137 24.88 -3.98 4.14
N VAL A 138 25.40 -5.20 3.96
CA VAL A 138 25.22 -6.31 4.89
C VAL A 138 26.61 -6.87 5.17
N ASP A 139 27.01 -6.96 6.43
CA ASP A 139 28.32 -7.51 6.79
C ASP A 139 28.35 -9.05 6.79
N ALA A 140 29.51 -9.63 6.98
CA ALA A 140 29.71 -11.08 7.02
C ALA A 140 28.94 -11.81 8.15
N LYS A 141 28.37 -11.07 9.10
CA LYS A 141 27.51 -11.58 10.18
C LYS A 141 26.01 -11.34 9.89
N HIS A 142 25.65 -11.03 8.65
CA HIS A 142 24.29 -10.69 8.20
C HIS A 142 23.66 -9.47 8.89
N ARG A 143 24.46 -8.57 9.48
CA ARG A 143 23.95 -7.33 10.05
C ARG A 143 23.81 -6.29 8.97
N ARG A 144 22.63 -5.64 8.90
CA ARG A 144 22.32 -4.62 7.91
C ARG A 144 22.71 -3.24 8.40
N GLU A 145 23.39 -2.49 7.55
CA GLU A 145 23.67 -1.08 7.76
C GLU A 145 22.77 -0.24 6.86
N TYR A 146 22.15 0.78 7.42
CA TYR A 146 21.27 1.69 6.70
C TYR A 146 21.87 3.09 6.66
N GLY A 147 21.76 3.74 5.50
CA GLY A 147 22.04 5.16 5.30
C GLY A 147 20.74 5.97 5.14
N ARG A 148 20.88 7.29 5.22
CA ARG A 148 19.82 8.24 4.91
C ARG A 148 20.36 9.24 3.89
N MET A 149 19.56 9.51 2.85
CA MET A 149 19.91 10.55 1.88
C MET A 149 19.83 11.93 2.53
N ALA A 150 20.82 12.75 2.21
CA ALA A 150 20.88 14.15 2.63
C ALA A 150 19.76 14.97 1.99
#